data_161cd15eadb99fa48da8540408e1fa71
#
_entry.id   161cd15eadb99fa48da8540408e1fa71
#
_cell.length_a   1.000
_cell.length_b   1.000
_cell.length_c   1.000
_cell.angle_alpha   90.00
_cell.angle_beta   90.00
_cell.angle_gamma   90.00
#
_symmetry.space_group_name_H-M   'P 1'
#
loop_
_entity.id
_entity.type
_entity.pdbx_description
1 polymer ?
#
loop_
_entity_poly.entity_id
_entity_poly.type
_entity_poly.pdbx_seq_one_letter_code
_entity_poly.pdbx_strand_id
1 'polypeptide(L)'
;MRIIESFTTRNPYYKANLSGADSRYTTFQRRGPLGLVLHSVGCAQPSGAVFVKLFDKESKDVAVHAFIDANDGTVYQTAPWNFRLPHVGGSANNTHCGIEMCESSQITYTGGDKFRVRDRAAALKHCETAYKAAVELFAHLCSTYALDPLKKGVIISHNEARLSGVGAGHTDPEHYWKGLGTAYTMDGFRRDVAAAMQGGVTVTPVEKEDEKVDMKVRVLRRGMSGADVRTLQAALIAYGCSCGAAGADGDFGAGTEAALKQFQTRYSLGADGIAGKGTWGKLLGQ
;
A
#
# COMPACT_ATOMS: atom_id res chain seq x y z
N MET A 1 -8.93 -2.15 -14.73
CA MET A 1 -8.20 -1.70 -13.52
C MET A 1 -9.13 -1.00 -12.54
N ARG A 2 -9.04 -1.26 -11.25
CA ARG A 2 -9.78 -0.56 -10.18
C ARG A 2 -8.83 0.38 -9.45
N ILE A 3 -9.19 1.68 -9.35
CA ILE A 3 -8.44 2.67 -8.56
C ILE A 3 -9.33 3.16 -7.42
N ILE A 4 -8.79 3.15 -6.20
CA ILE A 4 -9.43 3.68 -4.99
C ILE A 4 -8.60 4.86 -4.51
N GLU A 5 -9.20 6.05 -4.46
CA GLU A 5 -8.57 7.20 -3.83
C GLU A 5 -8.52 7.01 -2.31
N SER A 6 -7.31 6.89 -1.80
CA SER A 6 -7.01 6.64 -0.38
C SER A 6 -5.90 7.59 0.07
N PHE A 7 -6.15 8.89 -0.07
CA PHE A 7 -5.12 9.90 0.12
C PHE A 7 -4.60 9.93 1.56
N THR A 8 -3.29 9.87 1.69
CA THR A 8 -2.56 9.89 2.96
C THR A 8 -2.41 11.33 3.48
N THR A 9 -3.53 11.94 3.86
CA THR A 9 -3.64 13.39 4.18
C THR A 9 -2.87 13.81 5.43
N ARG A 10 -2.51 12.85 6.30
CA ARG A 10 -1.69 13.08 7.50
C ARG A 10 -0.19 13.06 7.19
N ASN A 11 0.21 12.51 6.04
CA ASN A 11 1.60 12.47 5.63
C ASN A 11 2.17 13.90 5.44
N PRO A 12 3.38 14.20 5.96
CA PRO A 12 3.97 15.53 5.85
C PRO A 12 4.12 16.03 4.41
N TYR A 13 4.42 15.14 3.47
CA TYR A 13 4.61 15.51 2.06
C TYR A 13 3.30 15.76 1.33
N TYR A 14 2.21 15.14 1.74
CA TYR A 14 0.88 15.50 1.28
C TYR A 14 0.55 16.95 1.70
N LYS A 15 0.77 17.28 2.99
CA LYS A 15 0.56 18.62 3.55
C LYS A 15 1.47 19.67 2.88
N ALA A 16 2.75 19.32 2.62
CA ALA A 16 3.70 20.19 1.95
C ALA A 16 3.28 20.56 0.52
N ASN A 17 2.64 19.63 -0.21
CA ASN A 17 2.07 19.92 -1.52
C ASN A 17 0.88 20.89 -1.42
N LEU A 18 -0.01 20.73 -0.44
CA LEU A 18 -1.16 21.64 -0.25
C LEU A 18 -0.72 23.06 0.11
N SER A 19 0.33 23.19 0.94
CA SER A 19 0.85 24.50 1.34
C SER A 19 1.75 25.17 0.30
N GLY A 20 2.17 24.44 -0.74
CA GLY A 20 3.18 24.93 -1.68
C GLY A 20 4.50 25.26 -1.00
N ALA A 21 4.95 24.42 -0.06
CA ALA A 21 6.05 24.67 0.87
C ALA A 21 7.32 25.21 0.21
N ASP A 22 7.61 24.82 -1.03
CA ASP A 22 8.68 25.42 -1.85
C ASP A 22 8.37 25.29 -3.35
N SER A 23 9.23 25.90 -4.18
CA SER A 23 9.04 25.94 -5.64
C SER A 23 9.06 24.56 -6.32
N ARG A 24 9.65 23.52 -5.71
CA ARG A 24 9.69 22.18 -6.26
C ARG A 24 8.28 21.56 -6.28
N TYR A 25 7.49 21.78 -5.21
CA TYR A 25 6.11 21.30 -5.13
C TYR A 25 5.23 22.01 -6.15
N THR A 26 5.25 23.34 -6.17
CA THR A 26 4.42 24.13 -7.10
C THR A 26 4.82 23.92 -8.57
N THR A 27 6.10 23.68 -8.86
CA THR A 27 6.57 23.35 -10.21
C THR A 27 6.05 22.00 -10.67
N PHE A 28 6.14 20.97 -9.81
CA PHE A 28 5.62 19.64 -10.13
C PHE A 28 4.10 19.69 -10.36
N GLN A 29 3.37 20.38 -9.49
CA GLN A 29 1.89 20.49 -9.59
C GLN A 29 1.44 21.13 -10.90
N ARG A 30 2.11 22.20 -11.35
CA ARG A 30 1.76 22.91 -12.59
C ARG A 30 2.10 22.12 -13.84
N ARG A 31 3.22 21.40 -13.82
CA ARG A 31 3.71 20.66 -14.98
C ARG A 31 3.14 19.25 -15.08
N GLY A 32 2.84 18.61 -13.94
CA GLY A 32 2.62 17.19 -13.83
C GLY A 32 3.91 16.36 -13.90
N PRO A 33 3.80 15.03 -13.87
CA PRO A 33 4.93 14.13 -14.00
C PRO A 33 5.53 14.16 -15.41
N LEU A 34 6.84 13.98 -15.50
CA LEU A 34 7.59 13.74 -16.74
C LEU A 34 7.94 12.27 -16.92
N GLY A 35 7.63 11.45 -15.93
CA GLY A 35 7.88 10.02 -15.95
C GLY A 35 7.32 9.32 -14.72
N LEU A 36 7.55 8.02 -14.66
CA LEU A 36 7.02 7.11 -13.66
C LEU A 36 8.13 6.21 -13.14
N VAL A 37 8.17 5.97 -11.84
CA VAL A 37 9.08 4.99 -11.21
C VAL A 37 8.26 3.81 -10.73
N LEU A 38 8.65 2.61 -11.18
CA LEU A 38 8.11 1.36 -10.68
C LEU A 38 8.96 0.88 -9.50
N HIS A 39 8.28 0.64 -8.38
CA HIS A 39 8.85 0.08 -7.16
C HIS A 39 8.23 -1.26 -6.82
N SER A 40 8.84 -1.97 -5.86
CA SER A 40 8.17 -2.99 -5.06
C SER A 40 8.50 -2.79 -3.58
N VAL A 41 7.54 -3.10 -2.73
CA VAL A 41 7.54 -2.65 -1.30
C VAL A 41 8.67 -3.22 -0.44
N GLY A 42 9.47 -4.19 -0.94
CA GLY A 42 10.60 -4.79 -0.22
C GLY A 42 10.23 -5.54 1.07
N CYS A 43 8.99 -5.96 1.20
CA CYS A 43 8.52 -6.76 2.32
C CYS A 43 7.34 -7.67 1.94
N ALA A 44 7.18 -8.79 2.66
CA ALA A 44 6.17 -9.82 2.40
C ALA A 44 4.76 -9.37 2.78
N GLN A 45 4.25 -8.32 2.13
CA GLN A 45 2.91 -7.77 2.37
C GLN A 45 2.16 -7.57 1.05
N PRO A 46 1.12 -8.38 0.77
CA PRO A 46 0.37 -8.30 -0.48
C PRO A 46 -0.70 -7.20 -0.52
N SER A 47 -1.09 -6.64 0.63
CA SER A 47 -2.21 -5.69 0.66
C SER A 47 -1.78 -4.23 0.60
N GLY A 48 -2.24 -3.52 -0.43
CA GLY A 48 -2.08 -2.07 -0.60
C GLY A 48 -2.77 -1.26 0.49
N ALA A 49 -3.94 -1.71 0.97
CA ALA A 49 -4.67 -1.06 2.04
C ALA A 49 -3.87 -0.98 3.37
N VAL A 50 -3.00 -1.97 3.64
CA VAL A 50 -2.11 -1.94 4.80
C VAL A 50 -1.11 -0.80 4.68
N PHE A 51 -0.54 -0.60 3.49
CA PHE A 51 0.42 0.48 3.26
C PHE A 51 -0.23 1.87 3.32
N VAL A 52 -1.47 2.03 2.85
CA VAL A 52 -2.21 3.29 3.05
C VAL A 52 -2.19 3.70 4.52
N LYS A 53 -2.57 2.78 5.43
CA LYS A 53 -2.57 3.05 6.89
C LYS A 53 -1.17 3.31 7.45
N LEU A 54 -0.14 2.64 6.92
CA LEU A 54 1.24 2.83 7.35
C LEU A 54 1.82 4.18 6.90
N PHE A 55 1.37 4.68 5.75
CA PHE A 55 1.87 5.93 5.14
C PHE A 55 1.04 7.15 5.55
N ASP A 56 -0.20 6.98 6.02
CA ASP A 56 -1.02 8.08 6.54
C ASP A 56 -0.66 8.42 7.99
N LYS A 57 0.58 8.85 8.21
CA LYS A 57 1.13 9.22 9.52
C LYS A 57 2.00 10.46 9.42
N GLU A 58 1.95 11.32 10.44
CA GLU A 58 2.79 12.52 10.53
C GLU A 58 4.29 12.22 10.68
N SER A 59 4.63 11.06 11.22
CA SER A 59 6.02 10.62 11.42
C SER A 59 6.64 9.96 10.18
N LYS A 60 5.92 9.92 9.04
CA LYS A 60 6.41 9.25 7.84
C LYS A 60 7.31 10.19 7.04
N ASP A 61 8.50 9.72 6.72
CA ASP A 61 9.55 10.46 5.99
C ASP A 61 9.65 10.13 4.50
N VAL A 62 8.71 9.32 4.01
CA VAL A 62 8.55 8.94 2.60
C VAL A 62 7.08 8.99 2.19
N ALA A 63 6.83 9.14 0.90
CA ALA A 63 5.49 9.09 0.32
C ALA A 63 5.56 8.58 -1.12
N VAL A 64 4.56 7.85 -1.56
CA VAL A 64 4.39 7.35 -2.94
C VAL A 64 3.02 7.76 -3.46
N HIS A 65 2.78 7.63 -4.76
CA HIS A 65 1.50 8.03 -5.36
C HIS A 65 0.46 6.92 -5.31
N ALA A 66 0.89 5.66 -5.33
CA ALA A 66 -0.02 4.52 -5.22
C ALA A 66 0.67 3.25 -4.72
N PHE A 67 -0.14 2.37 -4.12
CA PHE A 67 0.17 0.97 -3.87
C PHE A 67 -0.74 0.08 -4.70
N ILE A 68 -0.17 -0.93 -5.36
CA ILE A 68 -0.90 -1.95 -6.12
C ILE A 68 -1.03 -3.20 -5.27
N ASP A 69 -2.24 -3.57 -4.92
CA ASP A 69 -2.53 -4.78 -4.13
C ASP A 69 -2.20 -6.04 -4.95
N ALA A 70 -1.40 -6.93 -4.39
CA ALA A 70 -0.99 -8.15 -5.06
C ALA A 70 -2.06 -9.26 -5.04
N ASN A 71 -3.09 -9.14 -4.19
CA ASN A 71 -4.16 -10.12 -4.13
C ASN A 71 -5.12 -10.00 -5.32
N ASP A 72 -5.46 -8.77 -5.73
CA ASP A 72 -6.51 -8.53 -6.73
C ASP A 72 -6.20 -7.43 -7.77
N GLY A 73 -5.04 -6.77 -7.66
CA GLY A 73 -4.62 -5.70 -8.57
C GLY A 73 -5.27 -4.34 -8.30
N THR A 74 -6.00 -4.19 -7.20
CA THR A 74 -6.57 -2.89 -6.81
C THR A 74 -5.45 -1.87 -6.59
N VAL A 75 -5.60 -0.69 -7.18
CA VAL A 75 -4.69 0.45 -7.01
C VAL A 75 -5.21 1.35 -5.91
N TYR A 76 -4.47 1.49 -4.82
CA TYR A 76 -4.74 2.45 -3.76
C TYR A 76 -3.94 3.72 -4.05
N GLN A 77 -4.58 4.73 -4.62
CA GLN A 77 -3.97 6.02 -4.90
C GLN A 77 -3.86 6.83 -3.60
N THR A 78 -2.65 7.16 -3.18
CA THR A 78 -2.35 7.79 -1.89
C THR A 78 -2.13 9.30 -1.98
N ALA A 79 -1.98 9.84 -3.19
CA ALA A 79 -1.91 11.27 -3.45
C ALA A 79 -2.31 11.58 -4.91
N PRO A 80 -2.71 12.83 -5.21
CA PRO A 80 -2.87 13.28 -6.59
C PRO A 80 -1.59 13.07 -7.42
N TRP A 81 -1.75 12.65 -8.66
CA TRP A 81 -0.62 12.32 -9.56
C TRP A 81 0.30 13.52 -9.85
N ASN A 82 -0.18 14.73 -9.68
CA ASN A 82 0.61 15.95 -9.84
C ASN A 82 1.26 16.44 -8.53
N PHE A 83 1.26 15.63 -7.46
CA PHE A 83 2.00 15.95 -6.24
C PHE A 83 3.46 15.51 -6.35
N ARG A 84 4.37 16.30 -5.76
CA ARG A 84 5.77 15.94 -5.61
C ARG A 84 5.95 15.13 -4.34
N LEU A 85 6.40 13.89 -4.46
CA LEU A 85 6.58 12.99 -3.32
C LEU A 85 8.01 12.42 -3.28
N PRO A 86 8.59 12.20 -2.07
CA PRO A 86 9.89 11.55 -1.93
C PRO A 86 9.71 10.03 -1.87
N HIS A 87 9.99 9.35 -2.98
CA HIS A 87 9.85 7.90 -3.10
C HIS A 87 11.10 7.18 -3.61
N VAL A 88 12.04 7.92 -4.24
CA VAL A 88 13.19 7.30 -4.91
C VAL A 88 14.54 7.81 -4.38
N GLY A 89 14.51 8.69 -3.38
CA GLY A 89 15.72 9.19 -2.69
C GLY A 89 16.65 10.07 -3.52
N GLY A 90 16.19 10.67 -4.63
CA GLY A 90 17.02 11.49 -5.51
C GLY A 90 16.24 12.51 -6.32
N SER A 91 16.87 13.02 -7.40
CA SER A 91 16.31 14.07 -8.26
C SER A 91 15.06 13.62 -9.03
N ALA A 92 14.88 12.32 -9.26
CA ALA A 92 13.66 11.77 -9.89
C ALA A 92 12.40 12.08 -9.07
N ASN A 93 12.48 12.31 -7.75
CA ASN A 93 11.36 12.82 -6.95
C ASN A 93 10.77 14.14 -7.47
N ASN A 94 11.53 14.90 -8.24
CA ASN A 94 11.09 16.19 -8.78
C ASN A 94 10.41 16.06 -10.14
N THR A 95 10.39 14.87 -10.73
CA THR A 95 9.95 14.66 -12.13
C THR A 95 9.08 13.42 -12.32
N HIS A 96 9.10 12.46 -11.43
CA HIS A 96 8.42 11.17 -11.58
C HIS A 96 7.41 10.92 -10.49
N CYS A 97 6.32 10.22 -10.83
CA CYS A 97 5.45 9.57 -9.86
C CYS A 97 6.03 8.22 -9.45
N GLY A 98 5.98 7.89 -8.17
CA GLY A 98 6.38 6.58 -7.64
C GLY A 98 5.18 5.69 -7.38
N ILE A 99 5.20 4.47 -7.91
CA ILE A 99 4.15 3.45 -7.76
C ILE A 99 4.76 2.17 -7.21
N GLU A 100 4.20 1.66 -6.13
CA GLU A 100 4.65 0.47 -5.41
C GLU A 100 3.81 -0.75 -5.74
N MET A 101 4.42 -1.80 -6.27
CA MET A 101 3.81 -3.13 -6.29
C MET A 101 3.95 -3.78 -4.92
N CYS A 102 2.85 -4.23 -4.32
CA CYS A 102 2.88 -5.07 -3.13
C CYS A 102 3.47 -6.45 -3.45
N GLU A 103 4.11 -7.08 -2.46
CA GLU A 103 4.79 -8.35 -2.63
C GLU A 103 4.06 -9.49 -1.91
N SER A 104 4.28 -10.70 -2.37
CA SER A 104 3.60 -11.89 -1.86
C SER A 104 3.86 -12.14 -0.37
N SER A 105 2.82 -12.50 0.37
CA SER A 105 2.97 -13.06 1.72
C SER A 105 3.65 -14.44 1.75
N GLN A 106 3.85 -15.07 0.59
CA GLN A 106 4.48 -16.39 0.48
C GLN A 106 6.01 -16.34 0.35
N ILE A 107 6.59 -15.17 0.55
CA ILE A 107 8.04 -14.99 0.67
C ILE A 107 8.44 -14.64 2.11
N THR A 108 9.72 -14.80 2.43
CA THR A 108 10.30 -14.36 3.70
C THR A 108 11.69 -13.80 3.43
N TYR A 109 11.86 -12.50 3.65
CA TYR A 109 13.15 -11.84 3.51
C TYR A 109 14.16 -12.39 4.51
N THR A 110 15.39 -12.65 4.05
CA THR A 110 16.48 -13.24 4.84
C THR A 110 17.65 -12.27 5.05
N GLY A 111 17.57 -11.09 4.45
CA GLY A 111 18.54 -10.00 4.55
C GLY A 111 18.78 -9.33 3.20
N GLY A 112 18.76 -7.98 3.18
CA GLY A 112 18.84 -7.18 1.96
C GLY A 112 17.77 -7.61 0.94
N ASP A 113 18.18 -7.82 -0.30
CA ASP A 113 17.29 -8.19 -1.42
C ASP A 113 16.98 -9.69 -1.53
N LYS A 114 17.44 -10.49 -0.56
CA LYS A 114 17.30 -11.95 -0.61
C LYS A 114 16.10 -12.41 0.19
N PHE A 115 15.32 -13.33 -0.37
CA PHE A 115 14.22 -13.98 0.31
C PHE A 115 14.10 -15.46 -0.03
N ARG A 116 13.38 -16.20 0.79
CA ARG A 116 12.96 -17.57 0.56
C ARG A 116 11.49 -17.57 0.13
N VAL A 117 11.13 -18.49 -0.74
CA VAL A 117 9.77 -18.69 -1.22
C VAL A 117 9.16 -19.90 -0.52
N ARG A 118 8.03 -19.73 0.15
CA ARG A 118 7.30 -20.81 0.84
C ARG A 118 6.37 -21.56 -0.11
N ASP A 119 5.55 -20.79 -0.85
CA ASP A 119 4.67 -21.30 -1.90
C ASP A 119 4.93 -20.52 -3.19
N ARG A 120 5.61 -21.20 -4.14
CA ARG A 120 6.02 -20.56 -5.39
C ARG A 120 4.82 -20.22 -6.29
N ALA A 121 3.82 -21.11 -6.37
CA ALA A 121 2.67 -20.89 -7.24
C ALA A 121 1.85 -19.69 -6.78
N ALA A 122 1.58 -19.59 -5.48
CA ALA A 122 0.89 -18.44 -4.90
C ALA A 122 1.74 -17.15 -4.99
N ALA A 123 3.06 -17.22 -4.79
CA ALA A 123 3.94 -16.07 -4.92
C ALA A 123 3.99 -15.53 -6.36
N LEU A 124 4.05 -16.40 -7.34
CA LEU A 124 4.02 -16.03 -8.76
C LEU A 124 2.67 -15.42 -9.15
N LYS A 125 1.55 -15.96 -8.65
CA LYS A 125 0.22 -15.40 -8.87
C LYS A 125 0.11 -13.97 -8.34
N HIS A 126 0.58 -13.70 -7.12
CA HIS A 126 0.60 -12.34 -6.55
C HIS A 126 1.48 -11.40 -7.40
N CYS A 127 2.67 -11.85 -7.80
CA CYS A 127 3.57 -11.06 -8.64
C CYS A 127 2.94 -10.72 -9.99
N GLU A 128 2.33 -11.70 -10.64
CA GLU A 128 1.64 -11.52 -11.93
C GLU A 128 0.45 -10.56 -11.81
N THR A 129 -0.34 -10.68 -10.74
CA THR A 129 -1.49 -9.80 -10.48
C THR A 129 -1.03 -8.35 -10.33
N ALA A 130 -0.01 -8.09 -9.49
CA ALA A 130 0.53 -6.75 -9.31
C ALA A 130 1.19 -6.22 -10.59
N TYR A 131 1.93 -7.05 -11.34
CA TYR A 131 2.56 -6.68 -12.61
C TYR A 131 1.53 -6.23 -13.65
N LYS A 132 0.46 -7.01 -13.87
CA LYS A 132 -0.59 -6.69 -14.83
C LYS A 132 -1.29 -5.37 -14.46
N ALA A 133 -1.62 -5.18 -13.20
CA ALA A 133 -2.23 -3.94 -12.72
C ALA A 133 -1.26 -2.73 -12.85
N ALA A 134 0.05 -2.94 -12.64
CA ALA A 134 1.06 -1.92 -12.89
C ALA A 134 1.13 -1.53 -14.37
N VAL A 135 1.11 -2.50 -15.29
CA VAL A 135 1.07 -2.25 -16.74
C VAL A 135 -0.14 -1.39 -17.11
N GLU A 136 -1.34 -1.74 -16.62
CA GLU A 136 -2.57 -0.98 -16.89
C GLU A 136 -2.51 0.44 -16.32
N LEU A 137 -2.03 0.59 -15.08
CA LEU A 137 -1.89 1.91 -14.44
C LEU A 137 -0.89 2.79 -15.17
N PHE A 138 0.27 2.23 -15.54
CA PHE A 138 1.31 3.00 -16.25
C PHE A 138 0.84 3.40 -17.66
N ALA A 139 0.12 2.53 -18.36
CA ALA A 139 -0.49 2.86 -19.66
C ALA A 139 -1.51 4.00 -19.54
N HIS A 140 -2.36 3.95 -18.49
CA HIS A 140 -3.30 5.04 -18.19
C HIS A 140 -2.58 6.36 -17.91
N LEU A 141 -1.54 6.35 -17.04
CA LEU A 141 -0.80 7.56 -16.71
C LEU A 141 0.00 8.09 -17.90
N CYS A 142 0.61 7.22 -18.70
CA CYS A 142 1.30 7.62 -19.92
C CYS A 142 0.33 8.30 -20.90
N SER A 143 -0.88 7.76 -21.08
CA SER A 143 -1.92 8.38 -21.92
C SER A 143 -2.38 9.73 -21.35
N THR A 144 -2.59 9.80 -20.02
CA THR A 144 -3.07 11.03 -19.36
C THR A 144 -2.08 12.19 -19.46
N TYR A 145 -0.78 11.88 -19.33
CA TYR A 145 0.29 12.90 -19.31
C TYR A 145 1.10 12.98 -20.59
N ALA A 146 0.63 12.34 -21.67
CA ALA A 146 1.31 12.30 -22.97
C ALA A 146 2.78 11.84 -22.87
N LEU A 147 3.03 10.80 -22.08
CA LEU A 147 4.34 10.21 -21.89
C LEU A 147 4.56 9.06 -22.88
N ASP A 148 5.73 9.02 -23.51
CA ASP A 148 6.15 7.89 -24.33
C ASP A 148 6.80 6.81 -23.44
N PRO A 149 6.16 5.64 -23.23
CA PRO A 149 6.67 4.60 -22.34
C PRO A 149 8.01 3.99 -22.81
N LEU A 150 8.32 4.09 -24.11
CA LEU A 150 9.55 3.55 -24.70
C LEU A 150 10.71 4.56 -24.68
N LYS A 151 10.42 5.83 -24.43
CA LYS A 151 11.45 6.86 -24.33
C LYS A 151 12.29 6.65 -23.09
N LYS A 152 13.61 6.61 -23.27
CA LYS A 152 14.57 6.44 -22.15
C LYS A 152 14.33 7.48 -21.04
N GLY A 153 14.25 6.99 -19.80
CA GLY A 153 14.08 7.83 -18.61
C GLY A 153 12.64 8.23 -18.31
N VAL A 154 11.64 7.83 -19.11
CA VAL A 154 10.22 8.09 -18.82
C VAL A 154 9.65 7.05 -17.86
N ILE A 155 9.81 5.78 -18.15
CA ILE A 155 9.52 4.70 -17.19
C ILE A 155 10.84 4.11 -16.72
N ILE A 156 11.09 4.18 -15.43
CA ILE A 156 12.28 3.64 -14.80
C ILE A 156 11.91 2.82 -13.56
N SER A 157 12.78 1.90 -13.17
CA SER A 157 12.71 1.27 -11.84
C SER A 157 13.47 2.06 -10.80
N HIS A 158 13.30 1.73 -9.52
CA HIS A 158 14.17 2.28 -8.47
C HIS A 158 15.64 1.91 -8.72
N ASN A 159 15.89 0.67 -9.12
CA ASN A 159 17.23 0.22 -9.48
C ASN A 159 17.83 1.01 -10.64
N GLU A 160 17.08 1.26 -11.70
CA GLU A 160 17.53 2.09 -12.83
C GLU A 160 17.77 3.55 -12.41
N ALA A 161 16.94 4.11 -11.52
CA ALA A 161 17.14 5.44 -10.94
C ALA A 161 18.46 5.51 -10.16
N ARG A 162 18.76 4.47 -9.35
CA ARG A 162 20.05 4.34 -8.63
C ARG A 162 21.22 4.27 -9.60
N LEU A 163 21.15 3.41 -10.61
CA LEU A 163 22.24 3.23 -11.59
C LEU A 163 22.49 4.49 -12.43
N SER A 164 21.45 5.32 -12.63
CA SER A 164 21.53 6.58 -13.37
C SER A 164 21.92 7.78 -12.48
N GLY A 165 22.07 7.60 -11.17
CA GLY A 165 22.41 8.67 -10.23
C GLY A 165 21.26 9.65 -9.95
N VAL A 166 20.00 9.29 -10.28
CA VAL A 166 18.80 10.11 -10.02
C VAL A 166 17.95 9.59 -8.86
N GLY A 167 18.33 8.46 -8.27
CA GLY A 167 17.71 7.80 -7.11
C GLY A 167 18.75 7.22 -6.17
N ALA A 168 18.32 6.73 -5.01
CA ALA A 168 19.16 6.13 -3.98
C ALA A 168 18.92 4.60 -3.85
N GLY A 169 19.85 3.94 -3.32
CA GLY A 169 20.11 2.68 -2.63
C GLY A 169 19.29 1.41 -2.84
N HIS A 170 18.29 1.30 -3.73
CA HIS A 170 17.44 0.12 -3.83
C HIS A 170 17.52 -0.59 -5.19
N THR A 171 17.13 -1.87 -5.25
CA THR A 171 17.24 -2.76 -6.43
C THR A 171 15.86 -3.25 -6.91
N ASP A 172 14.80 -2.67 -6.38
CA ASP A 172 13.41 -2.99 -6.72
C ASP A 172 12.99 -2.40 -8.08
N PRO A 173 12.05 -3.04 -8.77
CA PRO A 173 11.44 -4.34 -8.45
C PRO A 173 12.23 -5.55 -8.97
N GLU A 174 13.38 -5.36 -9.64
CA GLU A 174 14.11 -6.43 -10.35
C GLU A 174 14.57 -7.53 -9.40
N HIS A 175 14.95 -7.20 -8.14
CA HIS A 175 15.33 -8.21 -7.14
C HIS A 175 14.17 -9.18 -6.85
N TYR A 176 12.93 -8.66 -6.76
CA TYR A 176 11.73 -9.45 -6.51
C TYR A 176 11.41 -10.39 -7.67
N TRP A 177 11.43 -9.86 -8.89
CA TRP A 177 11.21 -10.65 -10.10
C TRP A 177 12.24 -11.76 -10.28
N LYS A 178 13.52 -11.40 -10.12
CA LYS A 178 14.64 -12.35 -10.18
C LYS A 178 14.56 -13.41 -9.07
N GLY A 179 14.25 -13.00 -7.84
CA GLY A 179 14.11 -13.92 -6.71
C GLY A 179 12.98 -14.94 -6.89
N LEU A 180 11.91 -14.56 -7.57
CA LEU A 180 10.82 -15.44 -7.97
C LEU A 180 11.15 -16.25 -9.25
N GLY A 181 12.24 -15.95 -9.96
CA GLY A 181 12.61 -16.60 -11.21
C GLY A 181 11.57 -16.35 -12.32
N THR A 182 11.04 -15.14 -12.40
CA THR A 182 10.20 -14.69 -13.51
C THR A 182 11.08 -14.27 -14.71
N ALA A 183 10.46 -14.13 -15.89
CA ALA A 183 11.08 -13.54 -17.07
C ALA A 183 10.86 -12.02 -17.17
N TYR A 184 10.28 -11.38 -16.14
CA TYR A 184 10.01 -9.96 -16.15
C TYR A 184 11.29 -9.13 -16.16
N THR A 185 11.30 -8.10 -16.98
CA THR A 185 12.37 -7.11 -17.09
C THR A 185 11.75 -5.73 -17.29
N MET A 186 12.50 -4.67 -16.99
CA MET A 186 12.02 -3.31 -17.24
C MET A 186 11.78 -3.01 -18.71
N ASP A 187 12.57 -3.58 -19.61
CA ASP A 187 12.33 -3.45 -21.06
C ASP A 187 11.06 -4.20 -21.49
N GLY A 188 10.79 -5.36 -20.92
CA GLY A 188 9.52 -6.08 -21.08
C GLY A 188 8.35 -5.24 -20.58
N PHE A 189 8.45 -4.71 -19.37
CA PHE A 189 7.43 -3.88 -18.74
C PHE A 189 7.07 -2.65 -19.61
N ARG A 190 8.08 -1.93 -20.13
CA ARG A 190 7.86 -0.77 -21.01
C ARG A 190 7.14 -1.16 -22.32
N ARG A 191 7.48 -2.31 -22.91
CA ARG A 191 6.77 -2.83 -24.11
C ARG A 191 5.33 -3.23 -23.80
N ASP A 192 5.09 -3.87 -22.64
CA ASP A 192 3.75 -4.25 -22.23
C ASP A 192 2.88 -3.01 -21.96
N VAL A 193 3.44 -1.96 -21.36
CA VAL A 193 2.78 -0.66 -21.18
C VAL A 193 2.44 -0.03 -22.54
N ALA A 194 3.38 -0.01 -23.50
CA ALA A 194 3.14 0.53 -24.83
C ALA A 194 2.05 -0.26 -25.58
N ALA A 195 2.04 -1.58 -25.46
CA ALA A 195 1.00 -2.43 -26.05
C ALA A 195 -0.38 -2.17 -25.40
N ALA A 196 -0.44 -2.02 -24.08
CA ALA A 196 -1.67 -1.70 -23.36
C ALA A 196 -2.25 -0.33 -23.77
N MET A 197 -1.43 0.66 -24.06
CA MET A 197 -1.87 1.96 -24.58
C MET A 197 -2.58 1.83 -25.95
N GLN A 198 -2.16 0.90 -26.79
CA GLN A 198 -2.77 0.65 -28.11
C GLN A 198 -4.10 -0.11 -28.01
N GLY A 199 -4.23 -0.98 -27.01
CA GLY A 199 -5.44 -1.78 -26.78
C GLY A 199 -6.57 -1.03 -26.04
N GLY A 200 -6.32 0.20 -25.59
CA GLY A 200 -7.26 1.02 -24.82
C GLY A 200 -7.42 0.50 -23.38
N VAL A 201 -6.80 1.17 -22.42
CA VAL A 201 -6.99 0.86 -21.00
C VAL A 201 -8.30 1.46 -20.51
N THR A 202 -9.29 0.62 -20.20
CA THR A 202 -10.53 1.08 -19.58
C THR A 202 -10.31 1.22 -18.08
N VAL A 203 -10.10 2.46 -17.61
CA VAL A 203 -10.10 2.78 -16.18
C VAL A 203 -11.54 3.06 -15.79
N THR A 204 -12.09 2.28 -14.88
CA THR A 204 -13.33 2.63 -14.19
C THR A 204 -12.94 3.34 -12.90
N PRO A 205 -13.05 4.69 -12.84
CA PRO A 205 -12.89 5.38 -11.57
C PRO A 205 -13.98 4.84 -10.64
N VAL A 206 -13.59 4.28 -9.53
CA VAL A 206 -14.54 4.06 -8.44
C VAL A 206 -14.62 5.40 -7.73
N GLU A 207 -15.78 6.10 -7.90
CA GLU A 207 -16.13 7.22 -7.04
C GLU A 207 -15.85 6.82 -5.58
N LYS A 208 -15.53 7.82 -4.73
CA LYS A 208 -15.49 7.61 -3.28
C LYS A 208 -16.75 6.86 -2.85
N GLU A 209 -16.67 5.56 -2.84
CA GLU A 209 -17.53 4.83 -1.94
C GLU A 209 -17.01 5.17 -0.55
N ASP A 210 -17.77 6.00 0.19
CA ASP A 210 -17.88 5.81 1.62
C ASP A 210 -18.31 4.35 1.78
N GLU A 211 -17.35 3.42 1.68
CA GLU A 211 -17.57 2.04 2.05
C GLU A 211 -17.93 2.07 3.54
N LYS A 212 -19.23 2.20 3.81
CA LYS A 212 -19.80 1.51 4.94
C LYS A 212 -19.51 0.05 4.65
N VAL A 213 -18.30 -0.40 5.02
CA VAL A 213 -17.97 -1.80 5.12
C VAL A 213 -18.96 -2.33 6.14
N ASP A 214 -20.06 -2.87 5.64
CA ASP A 214 -20.99 -3.62 6.48
C ASP A 214 -20.31 -4.95 6.79
N MET A 215 -19.24 -4.83 7.60
CA MET A 215 -18.54 -5.98 8.12
C MET A 215 -19.55 -6.69 8.99
N LYS A 216 -20.04 -7.82 8.55
CA LYS A 216 -20.73 -8.80 9.40
C LYS A 216 -19.73 -9.33 10.43
N VAL A 217 -19.32 -8.47 11.34
CA VAL A 217 -18.43 -8.84 12.43
C VAL A 217 -19.26 -9.63 13.41
N ARG A 218 -18.82 -10.86 13.69
CA ARG A 218 -19.46 -11.67 14.73
C ARG A 218 -19.37 -10.92 16.06
N VAL A 219 -20.48 -10.81 16.77
CA VAL A 219 -20.49 -10.28 18.14
C VAL A 219 -19.66 -11.22 19.01
N LEU A 220 -18.60 -10.72 19.64
CA LEU A 220 -17.70 -11.52 20.46
C LEU A 220 -17.90 -11.21 21.95
N ARG A 221 -17.92 -12.26 22.75
CA ARG A 221 -18.09 -12.19 24.21
C ARG A 221 -17.35 -13.34 24.89
N ARG A 222 -17.19 -13.22 26.20
CA ARG A 222 -16.55 -14.24 27.05
C ARG A 222 -17.06 -15.66 26.75
N GLY A 223 -16.14 -16.61 26.69
CA GLY A 223 -16.38 -18.02 26.39
C GLY A 223 -16.32 -18.36 24.89
N MET A 224 -16.14 -17.36 24.01
CA MET A 224 -15.93 -17.59 22.58
C MET A 224 -14.44 -17.76 22.26
N SER A 225 -14.16 -18.49 21.17
CA SER A 225 -12.78 -18.64 20.66
C SER A 225 -12.76 -18.60 19.13
N GLY A 226 -11.56 -18.34 18.57
CA GLY A 226 -11.33 -18.33 17.14
C GLY A 226 -10.42 -17.22 16.65
N ALA A 227 -10.22 -17.17 15.34
CA ALA A 227 -9.35 -16.18 14.69
C ALA A 227 -9.86 -14.74 14.88
N ASP A 228 -11.16 -14.53 14.93
CA ASP A 228 -11.82 -13.26 15.19
C ASP A 228 -11.60 -12.77 16.65
N VAL A 229 -11.59 -13.68 17.63
CA VAL A 229 -11.21 -13.36 19.01
C VAL A 229 -9.74 -12.94 19.07
N ARG A 230 -8.85 -13.65 18.38
CA ARG A 230 -7.43 -13.27 18.29
C ARG A 230 -7.25 -11.90 17.65
N THR A 231 -8.01 -11.59 16.61
CA THR A 231 -8.00 -10.27 15.96
C THR A 231 -8.46 -9.17 16.93
N LEU A 232 -9.53 -9.42 17.71
CA LEU A 232 -9.99 -8.50 18.73
C LEU A 232 -8.91 -8.24 19.78
N GLN A 233 -8.30 -9.31 20.31
CA GLN A 233 -7.24 -9.22 21.30
C GLN A 233 -6.04 -8.41 20.79
N ALA A 234 -5.58 -8.69 19.57
CA ALA A 234 -4.49 -7.94 18.94
C ALA A 234 -4.82 -6.44 18.79
N ALA A 235 -6.06 -6.12 18.42
CA ALA A 235 -6.51 -4.74 18.35
C ALA A 235 -6.53 -4.08 19.74
N LEU A 236 -7.09 -4.73 20.75
CA LEU A 236 -7.12 -4.21 22.13
C LEU A 236 -5.71 -3.94 22.67
N ILE A 237 -4.77 -4.86 22.44
CA ILE A 237 -3.36 -4.71 22.84
C ILE A 237 -2.74 -3.51 22.12
N ALA A 238 -3.01 -3.33 20.82
CA ALA A 238 -2.54 -2.16 20.05
C ALA A 238 -3.06 -0.83 20.60
N TYR A 239 -4.26 -0.84 21.23
CA TYR A 239 -4.81 0.32 21.96
C TYR A 239 -4.35 0.42 23.42
N GLY A 240 -3.37 -0.41 23.84
CA GLY A 240 -2.80 -0.41 25.18
C GLY A 240 -3.70 -1.07 26.25
N CYS A 241 -4.67 -1.91 25.84
CA CYS A 241 -5.51 -2.70 26.75
C CYS A 241 -4.98 -4.14 26.80
N SER A 242 -4.36 -4.54 27.90
CA SER A 242 -3.75 -5.87 28.05
C SER A 242 -4.80 -6.96 28.20
N CYS A 243 -4.72 -8.00 27.36
CA CYS A 243 -5.56 -9.19 27.45
C CYS A 243 -5.06 -10.24 28.45
N GLY A 244 -4.11 -9.87 29.32
CA GLY A 244 -3.49 -10.76 30.30
C GLY A 244 -2.23 -11.45 29.76
N ALA A 245 -1.68 -12.40 30.53
CA ALA A 245 -0.40 -13.05 30.21
C ALA A 245 -0.43 -13.88 28.91
N ALA A 246 -1.58 -14.40 28.52
CA ALA A 246 -1.75 -15.18 27.29
C ALA A 246 -1.77 -14.31 26.01
N GLY A 247 -1.98 -13.00 26.17
CA GLY A 247 -1.99 -12.06 25.03
C GLY A 247 -3.12 -12.33 24.02
N ALA A 248 -2.77 -12.40 22.74
CA ALA A 248 -3.71 -12.68 21.65
C ALA A 248 -3.73 -14.18 21.33
N ASP A 249 -4.24 -14.99 22.24
CA ASP A 249 -4.30 -16.46 22.12
C ASP A 249 -5.49 -16.99 21.31
N GLY A 250 -6.51 -16.17 21.14
CA GLY A 250 -7.74 -16.51 20.44
C GLY A 250 -8.83 -17.06 21.34
N ASP A 251 -8.64 -17.05 22.68
CA ASP A 251 -9.64 -17.43 23.65
C ASP A 251 -10.16 -16.21 24.41
N PHE A 252 -11.48 -15.95 24.33
CA PHE A 252 -12.10 -14.83 24.99
C PHE A 252 -12.30 -15.12 26.49
N GLY A 253 -11.23 -15.05 27.25
CA GLY A 253 -11.20 -15.24 28.69
C GLY A 253 -11.52 -13.97 29.49
N ALA A 254 -11.34 -14.04 30.82
CA ALA A 254 -11.54 -12.92 31.72
C ALA A 254 -10.59 -11.74 31.41
N GLY A 255 -9.34 -12.00 30.98
CA GLY A 255 -8.38 -10.99 30.58
C GLY A 255 -8.84 -10.20 29.37
N THR A 256 -9.35 -10.87 28.34
CA THR A 256 -9.91 -10.25 27.14
C THR A 256 -11.15 -9.41 27.48
N GLU A 257 -12.04 -9.91 28.35
CA GLU A 257 -13.22 -9.17 28.81
C GLU A 257 -12.84 -7.88 29.54
N ALA A 258 -11.86 -7.96 30.46
CA ALA A 258 -11.37 -6.80 31.18
C ALA A 258 -10.73 -5.76 30.24
N ALA A 259 -9.90 -6.19 29.29
CA ALA A 259 -9.30 -5.35 28.28
C ALA A 259 -10.35 -4.63 27.41
N LEU A 260 -11.39 -5.38 27.02
CA LEU A 260 -12.48 -4.84 26.23
C LEU A 260 -13.29 -3.78 27.01
N LYS A 261 -13.64 -4.04 28.26
CA LYS A 261 -14.32 -3.06 29.13
C LYS A 261 -13.46 -1.82 29.35
N GLN A 262 -12.15 -1.97 29.54
CA GLN A 262 -11.22 -0.85 29.64
C GLN A 262 -11.22 0.00 28.35
N PHE A 263 -11.16 -0.64 27.18
CA PHE A 263 -11.27 0.03 25.90
C PHE A 263 -12.60 0.77 25.75
N GLN A 264 -13.72 0.09 26.01
CA GLN A 264 -15.05 0.67 25.91
C GLN A 264 -15.21 1.90 26.80
N THR A 265 -14.76 1.83 28.06
CA THR A 265 -14.77 2.99 28.98
C THR A 265 -13.93 4.15 28.43
N ARG A 266 -12.70 3.87 27.97
CA ARG A 266 -11.79 4.90 27.44
C ARG A 266 -12.37 5.67 26.25
N TYR A 267 -13.18 5.00 25.45
CA TYR A 267 -13.78 5.58 24.24
C TYR A 267 -15.27 5.91 24.39
N SER A 268 -15.76 6.03 25.61
CA SER A 268 -17.15 6.41 25.95
C SER A 268 -18.20 5.48 25.31
N LEU A 269 -17.87 4.21 25.16
CA LEU A 269 -18.79 3.14 24.76
C LEU A 269 -19.41 2.51 26.02
N GLY A 270 -20.57 1.87 25.90
CA GLY A 270 -21.11 1.05 26.99
C GLY A 270 -20.14 -0.08 27.34
N ALA A 271 -19.64 -0.11 28.60
CA ALA A 271 -18.62 -1.07 29.04
C ALA A 271 -19.24 -2.42 29.43
N ASP A 272 -19.92 -3.05 28.46
CA ASP A 272 -20.62 -4.33 28.64
C ASP A 272 -19.72 -5.57 28.47
N GLY A 273 -18.51 -5.39 27.95
CA GLY A 273 -17.59 -6.50 27.64
C GLY A 273 -17.99 -7.31 26.42
N ILE A 274 -18.82 -6.75 25.54
CA ILE A 274 -19.27 -7.39 24.30
C ILE A 274 -18.72 -6.57 23.10
N ALA A 275 -17.98 -7.21 22.23
CA ALA A 275 -17.48 -6.58 21.01
C ALA A 275 -18.54 -6.61 19.93
N GLY A 276 -19.50 -5.72 20.01
CA GLY A 276 -20.53 -5.45 19.00
C GLY A 276 -20.11 -4.42 17.95
N LYS A 277 -21.06 -4.03 17.09
CA LYS A 277 -20.82 -3.10 15.95
C LYS A 277 -20.14 -1.80 16.39
N GLY A 278 -20.59 -1.16 17.48
CA GLY A 278 -20.00 0.10 17.97
C GLY A 278 -18.56 -0.07 18.45
N THR A 279 -18.26 -1.17 19.15
CA THR A 279 -16.89 -1.48 19.59
C THR A 279 -15.96 -1.73 18.42
N TRP A 280 -16.40 -2.54 17.46
CA TRP A 280 -15.62 -2.80 16.25
C TRP A 280 -15.40 -1.55 15.41
N GLY A 281 -16.44 -0.72 15.24
CA GLY A 281 -16.30 0.56 14.54
C GLY A 281 -15.19 1.41 15.15
N LYS A 282 -15.19 1.55 16.49
CA LYS A 282 -14.16 2.32 17.20
C LYS A 282 -12.77 1.70 17.14
N LEU A 283 -12.65 0.37 17.21
CA LEU A 283 -11.38 -0.34 17.05
C LEU A 283 -10.80 -0.18 15.64
N LEU A 284 -11.65 -0.02 14.64
CA LEU A 284 -11.29 0.12 13.23
C LEU A 284 -11.19 1.59 12.77
N GLY A 285 -11.38 2.55 13.69
CA GLY A 285 -11.18 3.98 13.41
C GLY A 285 -12.37 4.67 12.75
N GLN A 286 -13.57 4.08 12.88
CA GLN A 286 -14.83 4.69 12.42
C GLN A 286 -15.51 5.51 13.53
#